data_608e6489d8557fe52e2f257358a07864
#
_entry.id   608e6489d8557fe52e2f257358a07864
#
_cell.length_a   1.000
_cell.length_b   1.000
_cell.length_c   1.000
_cell.angle_alpha   90.00
_cell.angle_beta   90.00
_cell.angle_gamma   90.00
#
_symmetry.space_group_name_H-M   'P 1'
#
loop_
_entity.id
_entity.type
_entity.pdbx_description
1 polymer ?
#
loop_
_entity_poly.entity_id
_entity_poly.type
_entity_poly.pdbx_seq_one_letter_code
_entity_poly.pdbx_strand_id
1 'polypeptide(L)'
;MLKILNNSLDGIVLGQQKADFDDVILNNPNYSLEFDRKHKIQSDSELITVSSSRNCDEFSLNGKVINFSNLEKFLEEEDPLIEVSDEENYFYIFPKYNLVLYVNYKDNLFLQILIYDESIRDLYDNKGKKYSDFQKSKLRNPTLNHDKLIFIPYK
;
A
#
# COMPACT_ATOMS: atom_id res chain seq x y z
N MET A 1 0.65 16.47 3.39
CA MET A 1 -0.07 15.19 3.17
C MET A 1 0.50 14.49 1.95
N LEU A 2 0.76 13.20 2.07
CA LEU A 2 1.21 12.38 0.96
C LEU A 2 0.15 12.31 -0.12
N LYS A 3 0.54 12.48 -1.38
CA LYS A 3 -0.40 12.50 -2.50
C LYS A 3 -0.06 11.42 -3.53
N ILE A 4 -1.07 10.61 -3.84
CA ILE A 4 -0.99 9.63 -4.92
C ILE A 4 -1.90 10.12 -6.05
N LEU A 5 -1.31 10.30 -7.23
CA LEU A 5 -2.04 10.66 -8.46
C LEU A 5 -1.63 9.68 -9.54
N ASN A 6 -2.54 8.78 -9.91
CA ASN A 6 -2.27 7.76 -10.93
C ASN A 6 -1.01 6.96 -10.58
N ASN A 7 0.05 7.12 -11.37
CA ASN A 7 1.32 6.39 -11.20
C ASN A 7 2.40 7.25 -10.53
N SER A 8 2.02 8.22 -9.71
CA SER A 8 2.97 9.07 -9.00
C SER A 8 2.66 9.15 -7.51
N LEU A 9 3.70 9.36 -6.71
CA LEU A 9 3.60 9.57 -5.28
C LEU A 9 4.40 10.84 -4.96
N ASP A 10 3.69 11.87 -4.49
CA ASP A 10 4.28 13.20 -4.25
C ASP A 10 5.07 13.73 -5.44
N GLY A 11 4.57 13.46 -6.65
CA GLY A 11 5.22 13.92 -7.88
C GLY A 11 6.34 13.01 -8.39
N ILE A 12 6.68 11.96 -7.64
CA ILE A 12 7.67 10.97 -8.09
C ILE A 12 6.95 9.97 -8.98
N VAL A 13 7.28 9.96 -10.27
CA VAL A 13 6.54 9.20 -11.29
C VAL A 13 7.19 7.86 -11.58
N LEU A 14 6.39 6.79 -11.51
CA LEU A 14 6.85 5.46 -11.91
C LEU A 14 7.19 5.44 -13.41
N GLY A 15 8.18 4.64 -13.76
CA GLY A 15 8.61 4.49 -15.15
C GLY A 15 9.67 5.48 -15.57
N GLN A 16 9.97 6.51 -14.78
CA GLN A 16 11.05 7.43 -15.09
C GLN A 16 12.40 6.74 -14.96
N GLN A 17 13.33 7.12 -15.81
CA GLN A 17 14.69 6.58 -15.74
C GLN A 17 15.44 7.20 -14.56
N LYS A 18 16.35 6.42 -13.97
CA LYS A 18 17.15 6.87 -12.84
C LYS A 18 17.91 8.16 -13.16
N ALA A 19 18.37 8.33 -14.39
CA ALA A 19 19.08 9.53 -14.83
C ALA A 19 18.24 10.79 -14.75
N ASP A 20 16.90 10.66 -14.74
CA ASP A 20 15.99 11.81 -14.69
C ASP A 20 15.79 12.35 -13.26
N PHE A 21 16.30 11.64 -12.26
CA PHE A 21 16.16 12.06 -10.87
C PHE A 21 17.42 12.76 -10.40
N ASP A 22 17.24 13.85 -9.65
CA ASP A 22 18.39 14.54 -9.05
C ASP A 22 18.79 13.82 -7.73
N ASP A 23 19.96 14.18 -7.21
CA ASP A 23 20.48 13.56 -6.00
C ASP A 23 19.64 13.87 -4.77
N VAL A 24 18.93 14.99 -4.76
CA VAL A 24 18.06 15.37 -3.65
C VAL A 24 16.94 14.36 -3.50
N ILE A 25 16.31 13.97 -4.60
CA ILE A 25 15.23 12.96 -4.59
C ILE A 25 15.78 11.58 -4.30
N LEU A 26 16.87 11.20 -4.97
CA LEU A 26 17.48 9.87 -4.80
C LEU A 26 17.94 9.60 -3.37
N ASN A 27 18.34 10.64 -2.66
CA ASN A 27 18.86 10.52 -1.29
C ASN A 27 17.87 11.02 -0.22
N ASN A 28 16.63 11.32 -0.61
CA ASN A 28 15.63 11.80 0.35
C ASN A 28 15.20 10.64 1.28
N PRO A 29 15.42 10.77 2.60
CA PRO A 29 15.10 9.68 3.53
C PRO A 29 13.59 9.45 3.71
N ASN A 30 12.76 10.35 3.21
CA ASN A 30 11.31 10.22 3.33
C ASN A 30 10.72 9.26 2.30
N TYR A 31 11.48 8.87 1.29
CA TYR A 31 11.01 7.99 0.23
C TYR A 31 11.98 6.83 0.01
N SER A 32 11.42 5.69 -0.38
CA SER A 32 12.20 4.55 -0.81
C SER A 32 11.87 4.31 -2.29
N LEU A 33 12.89 4.36 -3.13
CA LEU A 33 12.79 4.20 -4.57
C LEU A 33 13.47 2.90 -4.99
N GLU A 34 12.78 2.11 -5.81
CA GLU A 34 13.34 0.88 -6.33
C GLU A 34 13.30 0.91 -7.85
N PHE A 35 14.44 0.65 -8.48
CA PHE A 35 14.60 0.65 -9.93
C PHE A 35 14.76 -0.77 -10.45
N ASP A 36 14.34 -1.00 -11.70
CA ASP A 36 14.50 -2.31 -12.29
C ASP A 36 15.98 -2.65 -12.49
N ARG A 37 16.28 -3.94 -12.72
CA ARG A 37 17.65 -4.44 -12.87
C ARG A 37 17.90 -5.03 -14.25
N LYS A 38 17.01 -4.81 -15.19
CA LYS A 38 17.12 -5.39 -16.52
C LYS A 38 18.00 -4.60 -17.47
N HIS A 39 18.38 -3.38 -17.11
CA HIS A 39 19.22 -2.52 -17.93
C HIS A 39 20.71 -2.68 -17.57
N LYS A 40 21.58 -2.76 -18.57
CA LYS A 40 23.02 -2.86 -18.34
C LYS A 40 23.60 -1.59 -17.75
N ILE A 41 23.08 -0.43 -18.18
CA ILE A 41 23.48 0.88 -17.69
C ILE A 41 22.47 1.28 -16.62
N GLN A 42 22.93 1.44 -15.38
CA GLN A 42 22.04 1.73 -14.24
C GLN A 42 21.25 3.02 -14.41
N SER A 43 21.84 4.02 -15.07
CA SER A 43 21.14 5.30 -15.29
C SER A 43 19.91 5.14 -16.19
N ASP A 44 19.83 4.06 -16.97
CA ASP A 44 18.69 3.76 -17.83
C ASP A 44 17.59 2.97 -17.09
N SER A 45 17.88 2.48 -15.88
CA SER A 45 16.90 1.74 -15.08
C SER A 45 15.68 2.59 -14.78
N GLU A 46 14.52 1.97 -14.87
CA GLU A 46 13.25 2.67 -14.64
C GLU A 46 12.74 2.43 -13.24
N LEU A 47 12.11 3.45 -12.67
CA LEU A 47 11.52 3.37 -11.33
C LEU A 47 10.32 2.43 -11.37
N ILE A 48 10.37 1.36 -10.56
CA ILE A 48 9.30 0.35 -10.51
C ILE A 48 8.49 0.39 -9.22
N THR A 49 9.06 0.89 -8.12
CA THR A 49 8.30 1.15 -6.90
C THR A 49 8.75 2.45 -6.26
N VAL A 50 7.82 3.11 -5.60
CA VAL A 50 8.13 4.22 -4.72
C VAL A 50 7.22 4.11 -3.50
N SER A 51 7.80 4.31 -2.32
CA SER A 51 7.02 4.27 -1.08
C SER A 51 7.44 5.39 -0.14
N SER A 52 6.51 5.74 0.75
CA SER A 52 6.80 6.64 1.85
C SER A 52 7.49 5.87 2.97
N SER A 53 8.57 6.42 3.49
CA SER A 53 9.28 5.84 4.65
C SER A 53 8.78 6.40 5.97
N ARG A 54 7.80 7.32 5.94
CA ARG A 54 7.26 7.97 7.13
C ARG A 54 5.87 7.44 7.42
N ASN A 55 5.63 7.15 8.70
CA ASN A 55 4.31 6.79 9.17
C ASN A 55 3.37 8.00 9.03
N CYS A 56 2.14 7.77 8.65
CA CYS A 56 1.14 8.83 8.58
C CYS A 56 -0.23 8.28 8.92
N ASP A 57 -1.17 9.16 9.23
CA ASP A 57 -2.54 8.79 9.55
C ASP A 57 -3.53 9.13 8.43
N GLU A 58 -3.07 9.77 7.38
CA GLU A 58 -3.89 10.07 6.22
C GLU A 58 -3.04 10.27 4.97
N PHE A 59 -3.66 10.07 3.82
CA PHE A 59 -3.04 10.35 2.52
C PHE A 59 -4.15 10.67 1.51
N SER A 60 -3.76 11.20 0.37
CA SER A 60 -4.69 11.51 -0.72
C SER A 60 -4.48 10.52 -1.87
N LEU A 61 -5.57 9.95 -2.37
CA LEU A 61 -5.57 9.05 -3.52
C LEU A 61 -6.47 9.65 -4.60
N ASN A 62 -5.85 10.14 -5.66
CA ASN A 62 -6.56 10.77 -6.79
C ASN A 62 -7.57 11.84 -6.31
N GLY A 63 -7.14 12.65 -5.36
CA GLY A 63 -7.95 13.75 -4.82
C GLY A 63 -8.86 13.38 -3.66
N LYS A 64 -8.95 12.10 -3.31
CA LYS A 64 -9.77 11.65 -2.18
C LYS A 64 -8.89 11.40 -0.97
N VAL A 65 -9.23 12.00 0.16
CA VAL A 65 -8.50 11.78 1.41
C VAL A 65 -8.90 10.44 2.03
N ILE A 66 -7.91 9.62 2.34
CA ILE A 66 -8.09 8.35 3.02
C ILE A 66 -7.48 8.47 4.42
N ASN A 67 -8.26 8.18 5.43
CA ASN A 67 -7.84 8.19 6.83
C ASN A 67 -8.58 7.07 7.58
N PHE A 68 -8.34 6.95 8.89
CA PHE A 68 -8.94 5.86 9.64
C PHE A 68 -10.45 6.03 9.90
N SER A 69 -11.00 7.22 9.69
CA SER A 69 -12.45 7.41 9.80
C SER A 69 -13.21 6.89 8.56
N ASN A 70 -12.56 6.81 7.40
CA ASN A 70 -13.20 6.31 6.17
C ASN A 70 -12.51 5.08 5.57
N LEU A 71 -11.49 4.56 6.23
CA LEU A 71 -10.74 3.41 5.71
C LEU A 71 -11.62 2.18 5.52
N GLU A 72 -12.46 1.86 6.51
CA GLU A 72 -13.33 0.68 6.42
C GLU A 72 -14.26 0.76 5.21
N LYS A 73 -14.86 1.92 4.99
CA LYS A 73 -15.71 2.12 3.84
C LYS A 73 -14.94 1.97 2.52
N PHE A 74 -13.73 2.51 2.48
CA PHE A 74 -12.86 2.39 1.33
C PHE A 74 -12.51 0.93 1.04
N LEU A 75 -12.20 0.15 2.08
CA LEU A 75 -11.91 -1.27 1.94
C LEU A 75 -13.13 -2.05 1.42
N GLU A 76 -14.32 -1.73 1.93
CA GLU A 76 -15.55 -2.36 1.48
C GLU A 76 -15.86 -2.05 0.02
N GLU A 77 -15.66 -0.81 -0.39
CA GLU A 77 -15.94 -0.36 -1.75
C GLU A 77 -14.95 -0.93 -2.76
N GLU A 78 -13.66 -0.97 -2.42
CA GLU A 78 -12.61 -1.38 -3.35
C GLU A 78 -12.31 -2.87 -3.31
N ASP A 79 -12.66 -3.53 -2.23
CA ASP A 79 -12.45 -4.97 -2.05
C ASP A 79 -11.01 -5.41 -2.42
N PRO A 80 -9.99 -4.85 -1.73
CA PRO A 80 -8.61 -5.17 -2.04
C PRO A 80 -8.24 -6.59 -1.64
N LEU A 81 -7.05 -7.02 -2.04
CA LEU A 81 -6.44 -8.22 -1.47
C LEU A 81 -5.90 -7.88 -0.09
N ILE A 82 -6.03 -8.81 0.84
CA ILE A 82 -5.53 -8.63 2.20
C ILE A 82 -4.57 -9.76 2.55
N GLU A 83 -3.45 -9.37 3.17
CA GLU A 83 -2.48 -10.30 3.73
C GLU A 83 -2.19 -9.88 5.16
N VAL A 84 -2.42 -10.81 6.09
CA VAL A 84 -2.24 -10.52 7.52
C VAL A 84 -0.77 -10.73 7.89
N SER A 85 -0.14 -9.69 8.40
CA SER A 85 1.23 -9.76 8.89
C SER A 85 1.26 -10.27 10.33
N ASP A 86 0.43 -9.65 11.20
CA ASP A 86 0.22 -10.11 12.57
C ASP A 86 -1.14 -9.59 13.05
N GLU A 87 -1.41 -9.70 14.36
CA GLU A 87 -2.72 -9.33 14.91
C GLU A 87 -3.11 -7.88 14.67
N GLU A 88 -2.12 -6.99 14.54
CA GLU A 88 -2.35 -5.54 14.45
C GLU A 88 -1.98 -4.96 13.10
N ASN A 89 -1.25 -5.70 12.28
CA ASN A 89 -0.67 -5.19 11.04
C ASN A 89 -1.17 -5.97 9.83
N TYR A 90 -1.67 -5.23 8.86
CA TYR A 90 -2.30 -5.79 7.67
C TYR A 90 -1.75 -5.13 6.42
N PHE A 91 -1.50 -5.93 5.39
CA PHE A 91 -1.21 -5.43 4.05
C PHE A 91 -2.48 -5.46 3.23
N TYR A 92 -2.81 -4.34 2.60
CA TYR A 92 -3.89 -4.25 1.63
C TYR A 92 -3.29 -3.94 0.28
N ILE A 93 -3.65 -4.74 -0.72
CA ILE A 93 -3.17 -4.57 -2.09
C ILE A 93 -4.36 -4.19 -2.96
N PHE A 94 -4.26 -3.04 -3.62
CA PHE A 94 -5.30 -2.49 -4.48
C PHE A 94 -4.83 -2.54 -5.93
N PRO A 95 -5.08 -3.65 -6.65
CA PRO A 95 -4.60 -3.77 -8.03
C PRO A 95 -5.12 -2.68 -8.94
N LYS A 96 -6.32 -2.18 -8.67
CA LYS A 96 -6.91 -1.07 -9.45
C LYS A 96 -6.02 0.17 -9.46
N TYR A 97 -5.31 0.41 -8.38
CA TYR A 97 -4.46 1.61 -8.22
C TYR A 97 -2.97 1.28 -8.21
N ASN A 98 -2.61 0.01 -8.32
CA ASN A 98 -1.23 -0.45 -8.12
C ASN A 98 -0.67 0.07 -6.79
N LEU A 99 -1.46 -0.08 -5.75
CA LEU A 99 -1.21 0.51 -4.43
C LEU A 99 -1.14 -0.58 -3.37
N VAL A 100 -0.18 -0.46 -2.46
CA VAL A 100 -0.07 -1.31 -1.27
C VAL A 100 -0.10 -0.41 -0.05
N LEU A 101 -0.95 -0.74 0.92
CA LEU A 101 -1.01 -0.08 2.22
C LEU A 101 -0.59 -1.07 3.30
N TYR A 102 0.38 -0.68 4.12
CA TYR A 102 0.71 -1.43 5.32
C TYR A 102 0.13 -0.67 6.51
N VAL A 103 -0.86 -1.27 7.16
CA VAL A 103 -1.70 -0.59 8.15
C VAL A 103 -1.49 -1.19 9.53
N ASN A 104 -1.28 -0.33 10.51
CA ASN A 104 -1.23 -0.71 11.91
C ASN A 104 -2.49 -0.20 12.60
N TYR A 105 -3.32 -1.13 13.10
CA TYR A 105 -4.59 -0.77 13.74
C TYR A 105 -4.47 -0.45 15.22
N LYS A 106 -3.36 -0.79 15.86
CA LYS A 106 -3.15 -0.44 17.26
C LYS A 106 -2.97 1.06 17.41
N ASP A 107 -2.15 1.65 16.54
CA ASP A 107 -1.81 3.06 16.59
C ASP A 107 -2.53 3.89 15.55
N ASN A 108 -3.34 3.26 14.70
CA ASN A 108 -4.04 3.89 13.58
C ASN A 108 -3.09 4.66 12.69
N LEU A 109 -2.09 3.95 12.18
CA LEU A 109 -1.09 4.51 11.28
C LEU A 109 -0.96 3.68 10.00
N PHE A 110 -0.72 4.36 8.90
CA PHE A 110 -0.21 3.76 7.69
C PHE A 110 1.31 3.70 7.85
N LEU A 111 1.84 2.49 8.03
CA LEU A 111 3.28 2.29 8.22
C LEU A 111 4.05 2.39 6.93
N GLN A 112 3.40 2.05 5.82
CA GLN A 112 3.97 2.17 4.49
C GLN A 112 2.86 2.39 3.49
N ILE A 113 3.10 3.28 2.55
CA ILE A 113 2.23 3.51 1.40
C ILE A 113 3.13 3.38 0.18
N LEU A 114 2.85 2.38 -0.66
CA LEU A 114 3.71 2.04 -1.79
C LEU A 114 2.87 1.97 -3.05
N ILE A 115 3.41 2.51 -4.15
CA ILE A 115 2.84 2.29 -5.47
C ILE A 115 3.86 1.53 -6.32
N TYR A 116 3.38 0.69 -7.23
CA TYR A 116 4.23 -0.13 -8.08
C TYR A 116 3.85 0.02 -9.55
N ASP A 117 4.85 -0.18 -10.40
CA ASP A 117 4.65 -0.09 -11.84
C ASP A 117 3.87 -1.30 -12.36
N GLU A 118 3.10 -1.10 -13.42
CA GLU A 118 2.30 -2.15 -14.04
C GLU A 118 3.15 -3.35 -14.45
N SER A 119 4.42 -3.13 -14.83
CA SER A 119 5.33 -4.19 -15.27
C SER A 119 5.62 -5.23 -14.21
N ILE A 120 5.45 -4.90 -12.91
CA ILE A 120 5.70 -5.83 -11.82
C ILE A 120 4.42 -6.22 -11.08
N ARG A 121 3.28 -5.97 -11.70
CA ARG A 121 1.97 -6.24 -11.10
C ARG A 121 1.81 -7.68 -10.62
N ASP A 122 2.37 -8.64 -11.37
CA ASP A 122 2.26 -10.06 -11.03
C ASP A 122 2.88 -10.41 -9.67
N LEU A 123 3.81 -9.59 -9.18
CA LEU A 123 4.40 -9.80 -7.86
C LEU A 123 3.39 -9.56 -6.73
N TYR A 124 2.32 -8.83 -7.01
CA TYR A 124 1.33 -8.42 -6.00
C TYR A 124 -0.03 -9.06 -6.20
N ASP A 125 -0.45 -9.34 -7.44
CA ASP A 125 -1.80 -9.81 -7.75
C ASP A 125 -2.17 -11.14 -7.12
N ASN A 126 -1.19 -11.97 -6.80
CA ASN A 126 -1.42 -13.33 -6.29
C ASN A 126 -1.27 -13.43 -4.78
N LYS A 127 -1.15 -12.30 -4.09
CA LYS A 127 -0.93 -12.29 -2.64
C LYS A 127 -2.24 -12.13 -1.90
N GLY A 128 -2.35 -12.88 -0.78
CA GLY A 128 -3.50 -12.75 0.11
C GLY A 128 -4.80 -13.26 -0.51
N LYS A 129 -5.89 -12.75 0.00
CA LYS A 129 -7.24 -13.05 -0.46
C LYS A 129 -8.05 -11.77 -0.48
N LYS A 130 -9.22 -11.79 -1.12
CA LYS A 130 -10.08 -10.61 -1.15
C LYS A 130 -10.57 -10.24 0.24
N TYR A 131 -10.69 -8.95 0.48
CA TYR A 131 -11.17 -8.41 1.76
C TYR A 131 -12.54 -8.98 2.12
N SER A 132 -13.46 -9.08 1.16
CA SER A 132 -14.79 -9.63 1.39
C SER A 132 -14.72 -11.09 1.83
N ASP A 133 -13.84 -11.89 1.25
CA ASP A 133 -13.67 -13.30 1.64
C ASP A 133 -13.05 -13.41 3.03
N PHE A 134 -12.11 -12.53 3.35
CA PHE A 134 -11.51 -12.47 4.68
C PHE A 134 -12.56 -12.15 5.74
N GLN A 135 -13.44 -11.18 5.47
CA GLN A 135 -14.53 -10.83 6.38
C GLN A 135 -15.48 -12.00 6.61
N LYS A 136 -15.85 -12.71 5.54
CA LYS A 136 -16.70 -13.90 5.65
C LYS A 136 -16.01 -15.00 6.47
N SER A 137 -14.73 -15.19 6.29
CA SER A 137 -13.95 -16.17 7.03
C SER A 137 -14.00 -15.88 8.54
N LYS A 138 -13.89 -14.62 8.92
CA LYS A 138 -13.98 -14.20 10.33
C LYS A 138 -15.35 -14.48 10.90
N LEU A 139 -16.41 -14.23 10.14
CA LEU A 139 -17.78 -14.48 10.56
C LEU A 139 -18.06 -15.99 10.76
N ARG A 140 -17.45 -16.84 9.89
CA ARG A 140 -17.61 -18.29 9.99
C ARG A 140 -16.85 -18.90 11.15
N ASN A 141 -15.82 -18.24 11.61
CA ASN A 141 -14.94 -18.73 12.66
C ASN A 141 -14.88 -17.72 13.80
N PRO A 142 -16.01 -17.58 14.55
CA PRO A 142 -16.06 -16.59 15.63
C PRO A 142 -14.98 -16.80 16.69
N THR A 143 -14.48 -18.01 16.85
CA THR A 143 -13.38 -18.29 17.77
C THR A 143 -12.10 -17.54 17.40
N LEU A 144 -11.93 -17.16 16.14
CA LEU A 144 -10.80 -16.37 15.71
C LEU A 144 -10.85 -14.96 16.28
N ASN A 145 -12.04 -14.51 16.66
CA ASN A 145 -12.27 -13.19 17.23
C ASN A 145 -12.57 -13.24 18.72
N HIS A 146 -12.49 -14.42 19.30
CA HIS A 146 -12.91 -14.69 20.67
C HIS A 146 -12.20 -13.81 21.70
N ASP A 147 -10.93 -13.69 21.59
CA ASP A 147 -10.14 -12.92 22.55
C ASP A 147 -10.37 -11.43 22.42
N LYS A 148 -10.96 -11.08 21.35
CA LYS A 148 -11.18 -9.68 21.05
C LYS A 148 -12.55 -9.23 21.42
N LEU A 149 -13.42 -10.20 21.53
CA LEU A 149 -14.57 -10.17 21.51
C LEU A 149 -15.27 -9.43 21.47
N ILE A 150 -14.96 -9.90 21.03
CA ILE A 150 -15.23 -9.73 20.58
C ILE A 150 -15.28 -9.10 19.82
N PHE A 151 -15.60 -8.73 19.37
CA PHE A 151 -15.38 -8.27 18.60
C PHE A 151 -15.17 -8.08 17.78
N ILE A 152 -15.38 -8.14 17.40
CA ILE A 152 -15.00 -7.97 16.57
C ILE A 152 -14.58 -7.66 15.91
N PRO A 153 -14.73 -7.45 15.58
CA PRO A 153 -14.20 -7.05 14.83
C PRO A 153 -13.76 -6.74 14.11
N TYR A 154 -13.86 -6.88 13.81
CA TYR A 154 -13.26 -6.52 13.18
C TYR A 154 -13.38 -5.57 12.97
N LYS A 155 -13.09 -5.22 13.26
CA LYS A 155 -13.20 -4.59 13.18
C LYS A 155 -13.07 -4.39 12.78
#